data_55e5c92f78ebaf3f945eaefb74cf2ea3
#
_entry.id   55e5c92f78ebaf3f945eaefb74cf2ea3
#
_cell.length_a   1.000
_cell.length_b   1.000
_cell.length_c   1.000
_cell.angle_alpha   90.00
_cell.angle_beta   90.00
_cell.angle_gamma   90.00
#
_symmetry.space_group_name_H-M   'P 1'
#
loop_
_entity.id
_entity.type
_entity.pdbx_description
1 polymer ?
#
loop_
_entity_poly.entity_id
_entity_poly.type
_entity_poly.pdbx_seq_one_letter_code
_entity_poly.pdbx_strand_id
1 'polypeptide(L)'
;MMRIGGHFHSDDPLDDAVACGARTAQFFLGDPQGWKGPVFPGGDPVALKDAYAAADVDIYIHAPYIINVASANNRIRIPSRKLLDQQLKAAAAIGAKGLIVHGGHVTADVDPAQGVANWVKAVQQIERPLPLLIENTAGGNGAMARSLDAIARLWDGVSAAAEGGGEVGFCLDTCHAYSAGIELADAVDRVKAITGRIDLVHCNNSRDEFASGADRHANFPAGTIDPQALLAVVRAAGAPVVCETPEPGLAADIAWLRDQIHLR
;
A
#
# COMPACT_ATOMS: atom_id res chain seq x y z
N MET A 1 2.58 -18.95 9.25
CA MET A 1 3.79 -18.11 9.43
C MET A 1 3.52 -16.80 8.72
N MET A 2 3.82 -15.64 9.34
CA MET A 2 3.62 -14.32 8.73
C MET A 2 4.52 -14.17 7.50
N ARG A 3 3.98 -13.67 6.40
CA ARG A 3 4.73 -13.43 5.16
C ARG A 3 5.33 -12.04 5.21
N ILE A 4 6.63 -11.94 5.04
CA ILE A 4 7.40 -10.69 5.17
C ILE A 4 8.29 -10.54 3.95
N GLY A 5 8.39 -9.35 3.41
CA GLY A 5 9.27 -9.04 2.29
C GLY A 5 9.39 -7.55 2.04
N GLY A 6 9.62 -7.15 0.79
CA GLY A 6 9.93 -5.77 0.46
C GLY A 6 9.36 -5.29 -0.85
N HIS A 7 9.51 -3.98 -1.07
CA HIS A 7 9.27 -3.33 -2.35
C HIS A 7 10.57 -3.30 -3.15
N PHE A 8 10.57 -3.94 -4.30
CA PHE A 8 11.75 -4.10 -5.15
C PHE A 8 11.62 -3.24 -6.42
N HIS A 9 12.69 -2.55 -6.76
CA HIS A 9 12.72 -1.59 -7.87
C HIS A 9 13.55 -2.04 -9.08
N SER A 10 14.18 -3.23 -9.00
CA SER A 10 14.99 -3.78 -10.09
C SER A 10 14.14 -4.31 -11.25
N ASP A 11 14.80 -4.67 -12.32
CA ASP A 11 14.18 -5.32 -13.48
C ASP A 11 13.76 -6.78 -13.18
N ASP A 12 14.32 -7.38 -12.12
CA ASP A 12 13.95 -8.72 -11.62
C ASP A 12 13.62 -8.71 -10.13
N PRO A 13 12.39 -8.28 -9.76
CA PRO A 13 11.95 -8.24 -8.36
C PRO A 13 11.88 -9.61 -7.67
N LEU A 14 11.78 -10.71 -8.43
CA LEU A 14 11.76 -12.05 -7.87
C LEU A 14 13.13 -12.47 -7.37
N ASP A 15 14.18 -12.25 -8.18
CA ASP A 15 15.55 -12.55 -7.79
C ASP A 15 15.95 -11.79 -6.52
N ASP A 16 15.60 -10.51 -6.43
CA ASP A 16 15.85 -9.70 -5.23
C ASP A 16 15.10 -10.25 -4.01
N ALA A 17 13.83 -10.62 -4.18
CA ALA A 17 13.04 -11.20 -3.10
C ALA A 17 13.63 -12.52 -2.60
N VAL A 18 14.03 -13.40 -3.50
CA VAL A 18 14.67 -14.68 -3.17
C VAL A 18 16.02 -14.44 -2.49
N ALA A 19 16.84 -13.52 -2.99
CA ALA A 19 18.15 -13.21 -2.44
C ALA A 19 18.10 -12.73 -0.98
N CYS A 20 17.09 -11.96 -0.58
CA CYS A 20 16.90 -11.53 0.80
C CYS A 20 15.99 -12.44 1.63
N GLY A 21 15.53 -13.58 1.08
CA GLY A 21 14.68 -14.55 1.75
C GLY A 21 13.26 -14.02 2.04
N ALA A 22 12.78 -13.09 1.23
CA ALA A 22 11.43 -12.53 1.31
C ALA A 22 10.37 -13.57 0.93
N ARG A 23 9.17 -13.40 1.50
CA ARG A 23 7.96 -14.18 1.20
C ARG A 23 6.84 -13.32 0.63
N THR A 24 7.03 -12.02 0.58
CA THR A 24 6.22 -11.05 -0.18
C THR A 24 7.12 -10.21 -1.04
N ALA A 25 6.69 -9.90 -2.25
CA ALA A 25 7.37 -8.95 -3.12
C ALA A 25 6.34 -7.94 -3.64
N GLN A 26 6.61 -6.66 -3.43
CA GLN A 26 5.86 -5.58 -4.01
C GLN A 26 6.70 -4.88 -5.07
N PHE A 27 6.08 -4.48 -6.16
CA PHE A 27 6.72 -3.72 -7.22
C PHE A 27 5.69 -2.93 -8.05
N PHE A 28 6.15 -2.08 -8.94
CA PHE A 28 5.30 -1.39 -9.90
C PHE A 28 5.19 -2.17 -11.22
N LEU A 29 4.01 -2.16 -11.82
CA LEU A 29 3.85 -2.58 -13.20
C LEU A 29 4.04 -1.38 -14.14
N GLY A 30 5.30 -1.02 -14.39
CA GLY A 30 5.72 0.11 -15.23
C GLY A 30 6.15 1.35 -14.43
N ASP A 31 6.16 2.51 -15.12
CA ASP A 31 6.63 3.78 -14.54
C ASP A 31 5.64 4.29 -13.45
N PRO A 32 6.08 4.43 -12.18
CA PRO A 32 5.21 4.88 -11.09
C PRO A 32 4.79 6.36 -11.21
N GLN A 33 5.42 7.15 -12.06
CA GLN A 33 5.09 8.55 -12.31
C GLN A 33 4.46 8.78 -13.69
N GLY A 34 4.24 7.72 -14.45
CA GLY A 34 3.74 7.77 -15.82
C GLY A 34 2.26 7.41 -15.96
N TRP A 35 1.64 7.89 -17.05
CA TRP A 35 0.28 7.53 -17.44
C TRP A 35 0.21 6.33 -18.41
N LYS A 36 1.33 5.68 -18.69
CA LYS A 36 1.36 4.48 -19.54
C LYS A 36 0.71 3.31 -18.80
N GLY A 37 0.13 2.39 -19.57
CA GLY A 37 -0.43 1.15 -19.05
C GLY A 37 0.62 0.25 -18.42
N PRO A 38 0.18 -0.83 -17.74
CA PRO A 38 1.07 -1.75 -17.04
C PRO A 38 2.05 -2.45 -17.98
N VAL A 39 3.27 -2.69 -17.47
CA VAL A 39 4.34 -3.45 -18.11
C VAL A 39 4.79 -4.53 -17.14
N PHE A 40 4.87 -5.78 -17.61
CA PHE A 40 5.30 -6.91 -16.78
C PHE A 40 6.82 -7.06 -16.79
N PRO A 41 7.48 -7.25 -15.64
CA PRO A 41 8.86 -7.75 -15.61
C PRO A 41 8.98 -9.02 -16.43
N GLY A 42 10.00 -9.11 -17.28
CA GLY A 42 10.17 -10.27 -18.19
C GLY A 42 9.14 -10.41 -19.32
N GLY A 43 8.11 -9.57 -19.38
CA GLY A 43 7.14 -9.46 -20.48
C GLY A 43 6.00 -10.48 -20.49
N ASP A 44 6.16 -11.67 -19.92
CA ASP A 44 5.15 -12.74 -19.91
C ASP A 44 4.48 -12.88 -18.53
N PRO A 45 3.18 -12.51 -18.39
CA PRO A 45 2.47 -12.59 -17.12
C PRO A 45 2.28 -14.01 -16.60
N VAL A 46 2.17 -15.02 -17.48
CA VAL A 46 2.00 -16.41 -17.06
C VAL A 46 3.31 -16.96 -16.49
N ALA A 47 4.41 -16.75 -17.19
CA ALA A 47 5.73 -17.15 -16.71
C ALA A 47 6.08 -16.46 -15.39
N LEU A 48 5.76 -15.17 -15.24
CA LEU A 48 5.95 -14.40 -14.01
C LEU A 48 5.16 -15.03 -12.85
N LYS A 49 3.87 -15.29 -13.04
CA LYS A 49 3.00 -15.93 -12.05
C LYS A 49 3.55 -17.28 -11.58
N ASP A 50 3.95 -18.13 -12.53
CA ASP A 50 4.46 -19.47 -12.25
C ASP A 50 5.80 -19.41 -11.49
N ALA A 51 6.69 -18.49 -11.84
CA ALA A 51 7.97 -18.29 -11.17
C ALA A 51 7.80 -17.88 -9.70
N TYR A 52 6.91 -16.92 -9.42
CA TYR A 52 6.61 -16.50 -8.05
C TYR A 52 5.95 -17.62 -7.22
N ALA A 53 5.04 -18.37 -7.84
CA ALA A 53 4.42 -19.52 -7.18
C ALA A 53 5.45 -20.62 -6.84
N ALA A 54 6.38 -20.91 -7.75
CA ALA A 54 7.46 -21.87 -7.53
C ALA A 54 8.43 -21.44 -6.42
N ALA A 55 8.68 -20.14 -6.28
CA ALA A 55 9.52 -19.57 -5.23
C ALA A 55 8.81 -19.42 -3.87
N ASP A 56 7.51 -19.68 -3.80
CA ASP A 56 6.65 -19.41 -2.63
C ASP A 56 6.75 -17.94 -2.15
N VAL A 57 6.65 -16.99 -3.10
CA VAL A 57 6.63 -15.54 -2.85
C VAL A 57 5.29 -14.98 -3.31
N ASP A 58 4.57 -14.30 -2.42
CA ASP A 58 3.32 -13.60 -2.75
C ASP A 58 3.61 -12.26 -3.44
N ILE A 59 2.87 -11.98 -4.51
CA ILE A 59 2.97 -10.74 -5.25
C ILE A 59 1.99 -9.71 -4.69
N TYR A 60 2.45 -8.49 -4.49
CA TYR A 60 1.66 -7.28 -4.30
C TYR A 60 2.06 -6.25 -5.36
N ILE A 61 1.09 -5.48 -5.85
CA ILE A 61 1.36 -4.43 -6.82
C ILE A 61 1.02 -3.09 -6.21
N HIS A 62 1.97 -2.16 -6.23
CA HIS A 62 1.68 -0.77 -5.90
C HIS A 62 1.21 -0.02 -7.15
N ALA A 63 0.10 0.68 -7.06
CA ALA A 63 -0.40 1.52 -8.14
C ALA A 63 0.51 2.73 -8.37
N PRO A 64 0.66 3.22 -9.60
CA PRO A 64 1.43 4.43 -9.88
C PRO A 64 1.02 5.61 -9.02
N TYR A 65 1.99 6.37 -8.47
CA TYR A 65 1.77 7.53 -7.60
C TYR A 65 0.95 8.65 -8.26
N ILE A 66 0.97 8.71 -9.59
CA ILE A 66 0.20 9.71 -10.35
C ILE A 66 -1.31 9.50 -10.24
N ILE A 67 -1.77 8.32 -9.81
CA ILE A 67 -3.19 8.00 -9.64
C ILE A 67 -3.77 8.82 -8.49
N ASN A 68 -4.78 9.65 -8.79
CA ASN A 68 -5.58 10.36 -7.81
C ASN A 68 -7.06 10.26 -8.16
N VAL A 69 -7.70 9.20 -7.68
CA VAL A 69 -9.12 8.91 -7.91
C VAL A 69 -10.03 9.96 -7.25
N ALA A 70 -9.60 10.53 -6.11
CA ALA A 70 -10.35 11.54 -5.36
C ALA A 70 -10.47 12.89 -6.09
N SER A 71 -9.58 13.20 -7.03
CA SER A 71 -9.44 14.50 -7.64
C SER A 71 -10.77 15.06 -8.20
N ALA A 72 -11.07 16.32 -7.89
CA ALA A 72 -12.17 17.05 -8.52
C ALA A 72 -11.92 17.39 -10.00
N ASN A 73 -10.64 17.39 -10.42
CA ASN A 73 -10.26 17.67 -11.80
C ASN A 73 -10.45 16.42 -12.68
N ASN A 74 -11.36 16.53 -13.65
CA ASN A 74 -11.65 15.45 -14.61
C ASN A 74 -10.42 15.00 -15.42
N ARG A 75 -9.48 15.92 -15.69
CA ARG A 75 -8.25 15.62 -16.44
C ARG A 75 -7.26 14.74 -15.64
N ILE A 76 -7.44 14.66 -14.32
CA ILE A 76 -6.70 13.79 -13.42
C ILE A 76 -7.53 12.55 -13.07
N ARG A 77 -8.76 12.75 -12.59
CA ARG A 77 -9.62 11.67 -12.08
C ARG A 77 -9.95 10.61 -13.12
N ILE A 78 -10.33 11.04 -14.35
CA ILE A 78 -10.74 10.09 -15.40
C ILE A 78 -9.57 9.20 -15.84
N PRO A 79 -8.37 9.75 -16.18
CA PRO A 79 -7.19 8.92 -16.44
C PRO A 79 -6.79 8.05 -15.25
N SER A 80 -6.85 8.57 -14.01
CA SER A 80 -6.55 7.80 -12.78
C SER A 80 -7.41 6.56 -12.66
N ARG A 81 -8.72 6.70 -12.83
CA ARG A 81 -9.64 5.56 -12.77
C ARG A 81 -9.37 4.54 -13.88
N LYS A 82 -9.08 5.00 -15.10
CA LYS A 82 -8.75 4.12 -16.22
C LYS A 82 -7.45 3.36 -15.97
N LEU A 83 -6.44 4.04 -15.48
CA LEU A 83 -5.15 3.41 -15.17
C LEU A 83 -5.28 2.42 -13.99
N LEU A 84 -6.04 2.77 -12.96
CA LEU A 84 -6.32 1.86 -11.83
C LEU A 84 -7.01 0.57 -12.29
N ASP A 85 -8.01 0.66 -13.18
CA ASP A 85 -8.67 -0.52 -13.77
C ASP A 85 -7.68 -1.40 -14.56
N GLN A 86 -6.80 -0.78 -15.34
CA GLN A 86 -5.75 -1.51 -16.07
C GLN A 86 -4.76 -2.20 -15.13
N GLN A 87 -4.33 -1.52 -14.07
CA GLN A 87 -3.42 -2.07 -13.07
C GLN A 87 -4.04 -3.25 -12.31
N LEU A 88 -5.33 -3.16 -11.93
CA LEU A 88 -6.05 -4.27 -11.29
C LEU A 88 -6.10 -5.51 -12.19
N LYS A 89 -6.44 -5.34 -13.46
CA LYS A 89 -6.50 -6.45 -14.43
C LYS A 89 -5.13 -7.09 -14.64
N ALA A 90 -4.09 -6.27 -14.75
CA ALA A 90 -2.72 -6.75 -14.90
C ALA A 90 -2.21 -7.46 -13.63
N ALA A 91 -2.45 -6.90 -12.45
CA ALA A 91 -2.11 -7.54 -11.17
C ALA A 91 -2.80 -8.91 -11.00
N ALA A 92 -4.07 -9.01 -11.38
CA ALA A 92 -4.79 -10.28 -11.36
C ALA A 92 -4.19 -11.31 -12.33
N ALA A 93 -3.75 -10.89 -13.52
CA ALA A 93 -3.15 -11.79 -14.50
C ALA A 93 -1.88 -12.49 -13.99
N ILE A 94 -1.10 -11.83 -13.12
CA ILE A 94 0.09 -12.40 -12.49
C ILE A 94 -0.18 -13.05 -11.14
N GLY A 95 -1.43 -13.14 -10.71
CA GLY A 95 -1.81 -13.77 -9.45
C GLY A 95 -1.45 -12.98 -8.20
N ALA A 96 -1.36 -11.65 -8.29
CA ALA A 96 -1.12 -10.78 -7.14
C ALA A 96 -2.20 -10.95 -6.06
N LYS A 97 -1.81 -10.80 -4.80
CA LYS A 97 -2.70 -10.91 -3.63
C LYS A 97 -3.46 -9.61 -3.33
N GLY A 98 -2.97 -8.49 -3.84
CA GLY A 98 -3.61 -7.20 -3.71
C GLY A 98 -2.94 -6.14 -4.58
N LEU A 99 -3.68 -5.07 -4.89
CA LEU A 99 -3.16 -3.86 -5.48
C LEU A 99 -3.33 -2.73 -4.50
N ILE A 100 -2.21 -2.09 -4.14
CA ILE A 100 -2.16 -0.99 -3.18
C ILE A 100 -2.33 0.34 -3.93
N VAL A 101 -3.12 1.24 -3.38
CA VAL A 101 -3.30 2.58 -3.92
C VAL A 101 -3.48 3.60 -2.81
N HIS A 102 -2.78 4.73 -2.89
CA HIS A 102 -2.99 5.84 -1.96
C HIS A 102 -4.44 6.35 -2.00
N GLY A 103 -4.96 6.81 -0.87
CA GLY A 103 -6.29 7.41 -0.80
C GLY A 103 -6.50 8.62 -1.70
N GLY A 104 -5.42 9.21 -2.24
CA GLY A 104 -5.45 10.40 -3.07
C GLY A 104 -5.80 11.65 -2.28
N HIS A 105 -6.07 12.74 -3.00
CA HIS A 105 -6.35 14.03 -2.36
C HIS A 105 -7.28 14.91 -3.20
N VAL A 106 -7.92 15.84 -2.54
CA VAL A 106 -8.59 17.00 -3.15
C VAL A 106 -7.78 18.27 -2.89
N THR A 107 -7.99 19.32 -3.68
CA THR A 107 -7.39 20.63 -3.43
C THR A 107 -8.08 21.34 -2.26
N ALA A 108 -7.40 22.32 -1.65
CA ALA A 108 -7.89 22.99 -0.43
C ALA A 108 -9.23 23.72 -0.58
N ASP A 109 -9.61 24.07 -1.80
CA ASP A 109 -10.87 24.72 -2.16
C ASP A 109 -12.02 23.73 -2.44
N VAL A 110 -11.76 22.42 -2.35
CA VAL A 110 -12.74 21.35 -2.63
C VAL A 110 -13.13 20.65 -1.34
N ASP A 111 -14.45 20.47 -1.15
CA ASP A 111 -14.98 19.69 -0.04
C ASP A 111 -14.49 18.22 -0.14
N PRO A 112 -13.88 17.64 0.91
CA PRO A 112 -13.50 16.24 0.95
C PRO A 112 -14.63 15.26 0.60
N ALA A 113 -15.88 15.61 0.84
CA ALA A 113 -17.04 14.80 0.43
C ALA A 113 -17.08 14.55 -1.08
N GLN A 114 -16.59 15.49 -1.89
CA GLN A 114 -16.44 15.31 -3.34
C GLN A 114 -15.42 14.21 -3.67
N GLY A 115 -14.31 14.16 -2.92
CA GLY A 115 -13.30 13.12 -3.06
C GLY A 115 -13.86 11.73 -2.72
N VAL A 116 -14.63 11.62 -1.64
CA VAL A 116 -15.35 10.39 -1.27
C VAL A 116 -16.32 9.97 -2.38
N ALA A 117 -17.15 10.89 -2.88
CA ALA A 117 -18.09 10.60 -3.97
C ALA A 117 -17.37 10.12 -5.26
N ASN A 118 -16.18 10.66 -5.54
CA ASN A 118 -15.36 10.22 -6.66
C ASN A 118 -14.84 8.79 -6.48
N TRP A 119 -14.42 8.44 -5.25
CA TRP A 119 -14.02 7.08 -4.88
C TRP A 119 -15.19 6.08 -4.96
N VAL A 120 -16.35 6.44 -4.40
CA VAL A 120 -17.58 5.64 -4.50
C VAL A 120 -17.88 5.31 -5.96
N LYS A 121 -17.88 6.32 -6.83
CA LYS A 121 -18.09 6.14 -8.26
C LYS A 121 -17.03 5.26 -8.93
N ALA A 122 -15.76 5.38 -8.52
CA ALA A 122 -14.70 4.53 -9.05
C ALA A 122 -14.91 3.07 -8.66
N VAL A 123 -15.16 2.80 -7.37
CA VAL A 123 -15.39 1.45 -6.84
C VAL A 123 -16.61 0.79 -7.50
N GLN A 124 -17.67 1.54 -7.79
CA GLN A 124 -18.85 1.02 -8.50
C GLN A 124 -18.60 0.69 -9.98
N GLN A 125 -17.61 1.31 -10.62
CA GLN A 125 -17.39 1.21 -12.07
C GLN A 125 -16.18 0.37 -12.47
N ILE A 126 -15.26 0.10 -11.54
CA ILE A 126 -14.05 -0.68 -11.77
C ILE A 126 -14.29 -2.13 -11.33
N GLU A 127 -13.97 -3.09 -12.19
CA GLU A 127 -13.89 -4.50 -11.80
C GLU A 127 -12.67 -4.72 -10.89
N ARG A 128 -12.88 -5.40 -9.78
CA ARG A 128 -11.84 -5.75 -8.83
C ARG A 128 -11.64 -7.26 -8.78
N PRO A 129 -10.87 -7.83 -9.73
CA PRO A 129 -10.61 -9.26 -9.79
C PRO A 129 -9.67 -9.75 -8.67
N LEU A 130 -9.09 -8.82 -7.91
CA LEU A 130 -8.29 -9.04 -6.70
C LEU A 130 -8.59 -7.90 -5.71
N PRO A 131 -8.20 -8.02 -4.42
CA PRO A 131 -8.38 -6.98 -3.43
C PRO A 131 -7.71 -5.66 -3.83
N LEU A 132 -8.46 -4.56 -3.77
CA LEU A 132 -7.96 -3.18 -3.88
C LEU A 132 -7.69 -2.66 -2.48
N LEU A 133 -6.42 -2.45 -2.12
CA LEU A 133 -6.00 -2.02 -0.80
C LEU A 133 -5.78 -0.50 -0.78
N ILE A 134 -6.63 0.22 -0.06
CA ILE A 134 -6.45 1.66 0.14
C ILE A 134 -5.42 1.86 1.24
N GLU A 135 -4.41 2.69 0.96
CA GLU A 135 -3.32 2.99 1.87
C GLU A 135 -3.52 4.35 2.53
N ASN A 136 -3.21 4.43 3.84
CA ASN A 136 -3.07 5.72 4.53
C ASN A 136 -1.87 6.50 4.02
N THR A 137 -1.92 7.84 4.15
CA THR A 137 -0.91 8.75 3.59
C THR A 137 -0.36 9.70 4.65
N ALA A 138 0.92 10.10 4.52
CA ALA A 138 1.64 10.91 5.49
C ALA A 138 1.15 12.36 5.57
N GLY A 139 0.94 13.02 4.43
CA GLY A 139 0.79 14.46 4.35
C GLY A 139 -0.30 14.95 3.40
N GLY A 140 -0.41 16.28 3.28
CA GLY A 140 -1.37 16.95 2.44
C GLY A 140 -2.68 17.33 3.14
N ASN A 141 -3.09 18.61 3.04
CA ASN A 141 -4.29 19.13 3.71
C ASN A 141 -5.60 18.54 3.17
N GLY A 142 -5.62 18.10 1.93
CA GLY A 142 -6.78 17.47 1.30
C GLY A 142 -6.65 15.97 1.11
N ALA A 143 -5.67 15.32 1.76
CA ALA A 143 -5.44 13.89 1.65
C ALA A 143 -6.61 13.09 2.25
N MET A 144 -7.13 12.13 1.47
CA MET A 144 -8.35 11.40 1.82
C MET A 144 -8.13 10.31 2.87
N ALA A 145 -6.88 9.89 3.11
CA ALA A 145 -6.55 8.81 4.04
C ALA A 145 -5.40 9.19 5.00
N ARG A 146 -5.25 10.47 5.36
CA ARG A 146 -4.20 10.94 6.26
C ARG A 146 -4.55 10.80 7.73
N SER A 147 -5.69 11.32 8.16
CA SER A 147 -6.16 11.24 9.55
C SER A 147 -7.18 10.12 9.71
N LEU A 148 -7.38 9.63 10.93
CA LEU A 148 -8.38 8.60 11.22
C LEU A 148 -9.79 9.04 10.79
N ASP A 149 -10.14 10.32 10.97
CA ASP A 149 -11.43 10.84 10.51
C ASP A 149 -11.54 10.86 8.97
N ALA A 150 -10.44 11.15 8.28
CA ALA A 150 -10.41 11.08 6.82
C ALA A 150 -10.52 9.63 6.32
N ILE A 151 -9.80 8.71 6.96
CA ILE A 151 -9.89 7.27 6.70
C ILE A 151 -11.34 6.80 6.93
N ALA A 152 -11.96 7.16 8.05
CA ALA A 152 -13.34 6.76 8.36
C ALA A 152 -14.33 7.23 7.28
N ARG A 153 -14.28 8.52 6.92
CA ARG A 153 -15.16 9.06 5.88
C ARG A 153 -14.95 8.37 4.51
N LEU A 154 -13.71 8.11 4.14
CA LEU A 154 -13.41 7.42 2.89
C LEU A 154 -13.89 5.98 2.94
N TRP A 155 -13.60 5.28 4.03
CA TRP A 155 -13.93 3.86 4.22
C TRP A 155 -15.43 3.61 4.22
N ASP A 156 -16.20 4.42 4.94
CA ASP A 156 -17.67 4.33 4.96
C ASP A 156 -18.26 4.41 3.54
N GLY A 157 -17.72 5.33 2.72
CA GLY A 157 -18.18 5.47 1.34
C GLY A 157 -17.80 4.29 0.46
N VAL A 158 -16.53 3.86 0.50
CA VAL A 158 -16.04 2.81 -0.40
C VAL A 158 -16.51 1.42 -0.02
N SER A 159 -16.63 1.11 1.28
CA SER A 159 -17.09 -0.20 1.75
C SER A 159 -18.57 -0.43 1.38
N ALA A 160 -19.42 0.57 1.58
CA ALA A 160 -20.83 0.50 1.16
C ALA A 160 -20.98 0.36 -0.37
N ALA A 161 -20.07 0.97 -1.15
CA ALA A 161 -20.10 0.92 -2.61
C ALA A 161 -19.49 -0.37 -3.20
N ALA A 162 -18.71 -1.12 -2.41
CA ALA A 162 -17.98 -2.29 -2.87
C ALA A 162 -18.84 -3.56 -2.99
N GLU A 163 -20.07 -3.55 -2.47
CA GLU A 163 -20.96 -4.71 -2.46
C GLU A 163 -21.14 -5.27 -3.89
N GLY A 164 -20.81 -6.57 -4.05
CA GLY A 164 -20.96 -7.31 -5.31
C GLY A 164 -19.88 -7.08 -6.38
N GLY A 165 -18.91 -6.18 -6.17
CA GLY A 165 -17.91 -5.81 -7.19
C GLY A 165 -16.47 -6.23 -6.91
N GLY A 166 -16.24 -7.13 -5.95
CA GLY A 166 -14.90 -7.52 -5.48
C GLY A 166 -14.45 -6.75 -4.23
N GLU A 167 -13.35 -7.18 -3.64
CA GLU A 167 -12.93 -6.78 -2.30
C GLU A 167 -12.22 -5.43 -2.28
N VAL A 168 -12.55 -4.59 -1.29
CA VAL A 168 -11.76 -3.43 -0.89
C VAL A 168 -11.16 -3.72 0.48
N GLY A 169 -9.86 -3.53 0.63
CA GLY A 169 -9.11 -3.74 1.85
C GLY A 169 -8.31 -2.51 2.25
N PHE A 170 -7.52 -2.64 3.30
CA PHE A 170 -6.72 -1.55 3.85
C PHE A 170 -5.25 -1.96 4.00
N CYS A 171 -4.36 -1.11 3.52
CA CYS A 171 -2.93 -1.18 3.76
C CYS A 171 -2.56 -0.13 4.81
N LEU A 172 -1.93 -0.57 5.91
CA LEU A 172 -1.43 0.32 6.95
C LEU A 172 0.06 0.56 6.76
N ASP A 173 0.43 1.79 6.37
CA ASP A 173 1.82 2.24 6.38
C ASP A 173 2.16 2.91 7.72
N THR A 174 3.23 2.42 8.36
CA THR A 174 3.68 2.88 9.69
C THR A 174 4.38 4.24 9.64
N CYS A 175 5.16 4.53 8.61
CA CYS A 175 5.78 5.84 8.39
C CYS A 175 4.71 6.90 8.12
N HIS A 176 3.75 6.59 7.25
CA HIS A 176 2.65 7.49 6.95
C HIS A 176 1.78 7.78 8.18
N ALA A 177 1.44 6.75 8.96
CA ALA A 177 0.68 6.94 10.20
C ALA A 177 1.42 7.84 11.18
N TYR A 178 2.69 7.57 11.45
CA TYR A 178 3.55 8.36 12.33
C TYR A 178 3.68 9.81 11.84
N SER A 179 3.95 10.00 10.56
CA SER A 179 4.09 11.32 9.94
C SER A 179 2.77 12.09 9.88
N ALA A 180 1.64 11.39 9.81
CA ALA A 180 0.31 12.00 9.90
C ALA A 180 -0.10 12.41 11.33
N GLY A 181 0.65 12.00 12.35
CA GLY A 181 0.35 12.25 13.76
C GLY A 181 -0.58 11.19 14.39
N ILE A 182 -0.56 9.97 13.87
CA ILE A 182 -1.26 8.82 14.46
C ILE A 182 -0.26 8.04 15.32
N GLU A 183 -0.54 7.94 16.61
CA GLU A 183 0.28 7.17 17.55
C GLU A 183 0.29 5.68 17.17
N LEU A 184 1.48 5.10 16.98
CA LEU A 184 1.61 3.70 16.57
C LEU A 184 1.15 2.71 17.64
N ALA A 185 1.18 3.10 18.90
CA ALA A 185 0.81 2.25 20.04
C ALA A 185 -0.64 1.75 19.97
N ASP A 186 -1.54 2.52 19.37
CA ASP A 186 -2.97 2.18 19.22
C ASP A 186 -3.46 2.24 17.75
N ALA A 187 -2.57 2.51 16.80
CA ALA A 187 -2.92 2.68 15.40
C ALA A 187 -3.70 1.49 14.82
N VAL A 188 -3.26 0.27 15.12
CA VAL A 188 -3.90 -0.95 14.62
C VAL A 188 -5.33 -1.08 15.12
N ASP A 189 -5.55 -0.87 16.42
CA ASP A 189 -6.89 -0.97 17.01
C ASP A 189 -7.81 0.11 16.46
N ARG A 190 -7.33 1.35 16.34
CA ARG A 190 -8.08 2.46 15.79
C ARG A 190 -8.44 2.29 14.31
N VAL A 191 -7.48 1.82 13.52
CA VAL A 191 -7.73 1.53 12.10
C VAL A 191 -8.70 0.36 11.97
N LYS A 192 -8.52 -0.73 12.71
CA LYS A 192 -9.47 -1.86 12.70
C LYS A 192 -10.86 -1.48 13.21
N ALA A 193 -10.97 -0.54 14.13
CA ALA A 193 -12.29 -0.03 14.58
C ALA A 193 -13.04 0.71 13.45
N ILE A 194 -12.30 1.30 12.50
CA ILE A 194 -12.86 1.98 11.32
C ILE A 194 -13.10 0.98 10.18
N THR A 195 -12.08 0.22 9.82
CA THR A 195 -12.06 -0.58 8.59
C THR A 195 -12.51 -2.04 8.78
N GLY A 196 -12.54 -2.50 10.03
CA GLY A 196 -12.77 -3.91 10.37
C GLY A 196 -11.58 -4.82 10.07
N ARG A 197 -10.56 -4.33 9.34
CA ARG A 197 -9.47 -5.14 8.79
C ARG A 197 -8.19 -4.35 8.53
N ILE A 198 -7.06 -5.04 8.48
CA ILE A 198 -5.80 -4.61 7.84
C ILE A 198 -5.33 -5.81 7.03
N ASP A 199 -5.11 -5.62 5.75
CA ASP A 199 -4.81 -6.69 4.80
C ASP A 199 -3.33 -6.77 4.44
N LEU A 200 -2.62 -5.65 4.60
CA LEU A 200 -1.20 -5.50 4.38
C LEU A 200 -0.65 -4.46 5.35
N VAL A 201 0.57 -4.63 5.79
CA VAL A 201 1.33 -3.60 6.50
C VAL A 201 2.51 -3.17 5.64
N HIS A 202 2.62 -1.89 5.32
CA HIS A 202 3.87 -1.27 4.91
C HIS A 202 4.64 -0.92 6.18
N CYS A 203 5.69 -1.70 6.49
CA CYS A 203 6.47 -1.54 7.70
C CYS A 203 7.70 -0.69 7.40
N ASN A 204 7.57 0.60 7.60
CA ASN A 204 8.57 1.61 7.26
C ASN A 204 8.90 2.46 8.48
N ASN A 205 10.20 2.77 8.68
CA ASN A 205 10.60 3.81 9.62
C ASN A 205 10.58 5.18 8.93
N SER A 206 10.63 6.27 9.68
CA SER A 206 10.60 7.64 9.18
C SER A 206 11.95 8.36 9.40
N ARG A 207 12.37 9.17 8.43
CA ARG A 207 13.49 10.12 8.62
C ARG A 207 13.08 11.33 9.43
N ASP A 208 11.77 11.60 9.51
CA ASP A 208 11.21 12.83 10.07
C ASP A 208 10.57 12.57 11.42
N GLU A 209 10.35 13.65 12.16
CA GLU A 209 9.69 13.62 13.46
C GLU A 209 8.19 13.30 13.34
N PHE A 210 7.62 12.93 14.47
CA PHE A 210 6.18 12.68 14.61
C PHE A 210 5.36 13.89 14.13
N ALA A 211 4.27 13.60 13.41
CA ALA A 211 3.35 14.59 12.84
C ALA A 211 3.97 15.59 11.84
N SER A 212 5.12 15.26 11.26
CA SER A 212 5.81 16.09 10.26
C SER A 212 5.03 16.28 8.96
N GLY A 213 4.18 15.33 8.61
CA GLY A 213 3.49 15.26 7.32
C GLY A 213 4.40 14.88 6.14
N ALA A 214 5.64 14.48 6.42
CA ALA A 214 6.62 14.11 5.40
C ALA A 214 6.59 12.60 5.14
N ASP A 215 6.60 12.24 3.85
CA ASP A 215 6.71 10.87 3.38
C ASP A 215 8.14 10.60 2.96
N ARG A 216 8.97 10.19 3.94
CA ARG A 216 10.37 9.85 3.70
C ARG A 216 10.78 8.65 4.55
N HIS A 217 10.81 7.49 3.92
CA HIS A 217 11.16 6.23 4.59
C HIS A 217 12.63 6.18 5.02
N ALA A 218 12.87 5.50 6.12
CA ALA A 218 14.18 5.17 6.65
C ALA A 218 14.28 3.67 6.96
N ASN A 219 15.50 3.14 6.95
CA ASN A 219 15.76 1.81 7.49
C ASN A 219 15.51 1.79 9.00
N PHE A 220 15.19 0.63 9.56
CA PHE A 220 14.77 0.51 10.96
C PHE A 220 15.76 1.12 11.97
N PRO A 221 17.09 0.91 11.86
CA PRO A 221 18.02 1.49 12.83
C PRO A 221 18.33 2.97 12.57
N ALA A 222 17.93 3.53 11.42
CA ALA A 222 18.30 4.89 11.00
C ALA A 222 17.15 5.90 11.09
N GLY A 223 15.94 5.45 11.42
CA GLY A 223 14.77 6.31 11.52
C GLY A 223 14.52 6.84 12.93
N THR A 224 13.47 7.65 13.05
CA THR A 224 13.05 8.29 14.31
C THR A 224 12.05 7.44 15.11
N ILE A 225 11.44 6.43 14.48
CA ILE A 225 10.52 5.48 15.15
C ILE A 225 11.32 4.38 15.81
N ASP A 226 11.03 4.07 17.08
CA ASP A 226 11.59 2.90 17.74
C ASP A 226 11.23 1.61 16.96
N PRO A 227 12.21 0.80 16.51
CA PRO A 227 11.93 -0.46 15.82
C PRO A 227 11.00 -1.41 16.59
N GLN A 228 10.99 -1.35 17.93
CA GLN A 228 10.07 -2.15 18.74
C GLN A 228 8.62 -1.69 18.59
N ALA A 229 8.37 -0.40 18.34
CA ALA A 229 7.03 0.10 18.02
C ALA A 229 6.55 -0.41 16.65
N LEU A 230 7.43 -0.45 15.65
CA LEU A 230 7.14 -1.06 14.34
C LEU A 230 6.78 -2.54 14.48
N LEU A 231 7.59 -3.28 15.23
CA LEU A 231 7.34 -4.68 15.50
C LEU A 231 6.00 -4.92 16.21
N ALA A 232 5.64 -4.05 17.15
CA ALA A 232 4.35 -4.13 17.85
C ALA A 232 3.18 -3.94 16.89
N VAL A 233 3.25 -2.98 15.96
CA VAL A 233 2.24 -2.78 14.89
C VAL A 233 2.10 -4.03 14.04
N VAL A 234 3.21 -4.59 13.55
CA VAL A 234 3.20 -5.80 12.72
C VAL A 234 2.54 -6.98 13.43
N ARG A 235 2.88 -7.19 14.70
CA ARG A 235 2.29 -8.26 15.52
C ARG A 235 0.79 -8.06 15.75
N ALA A 236 0.36 -6.85 16.07
CA ALA A 236 -1.04 -6.52 16.31
C ALA A 236 -1.88 -6.59 15.03
N ALA A 237 -1.33 -6.17 13.90
CA ALA A 237 -2.01 -6.25 12.61
C ALA A 237 -2.25 -7.70 12.19
N GLY A 238 -1.25 -8.57 12.32
CA GLY A 238 -1.33 -9.99 11.97
C GLY A 238 -1.45 -10.23 10.45
N ALA A 239 -1.17 -9.21 9.64
CA ALA A 239 -1.25 -9.23 8.18
C ALA A 239 0.14 -9.48 7.55
N PRO A 240 0.22 -9.82 6.25
CA PRO A 240 1.47 -9.81 5.50
C PRO A 240 2.16 -8.45 5.57
N VAL A 241 3.49 -8.44 5.37
CA VAL A 241 4.32 -7.24 5.54
C VAL A 241 5.17 -6.99 4.29
N VAL A 242 5.24 -5.75 3.90
CA VAL A 242 6.18 -5.21 2.91
C VAL A 242 6.97 -4.09 3.56
N CYS A 243 8.29 -4.15 3.49
CA CYS A 243 9.19 -3.05 3.82
C CYS A 243 9.49 -2.25 2.55
N GLU A 244 9.37 -0.92 2.61
CA GLU A 244 9.71 -0.01 1.51
C GLU A 244 10.89 0.88 1.91
N THR A 245 11.74 0.34 2.76
CA THR A 245 12.91 1.04 3.29
C THR A 245 14.02 1.13 2.24
N PRO A 246 14.88 2.17 2.30
CA PRO A 246 15.89 2.38 1.27
C PRO A 246 16.93 1.25 1.16
N GLU A 247 17.40 1.00 -0.06
CA GLU A 247 18.59 0.20 -0.31
C GLU A 247 19.87 0.97 0.14
N PRO A 248 20.92 0.25 0.62
CA PRO A 248 21.04 -1.21 0.68
C PRO A 248 20.47 -1.85 1.97
N GLY A 249 19.79 -1.11 2.83
CA GLY A 249 19.33 -1.57 4.13
C GLY A 249 18.09 -2.48 4.11
N LEU A 250 17.32 -2.50 3.02
CA LEU A 250 16.06 -3.25 2.90
C LEU A 250 16.19 -4.72 3.30
N ALA A 251 17.20 -5.43 2.79
CA ALA A 251 17.42 -6.83 3.11
C ALA A 251 17.68 -7.08 4.61
N ALA A 252 18.40 -6.16 5.27
CA ALA A 252 18.65 -6.24 6.72
C ALA A 252 17.37 -5.99 7.53
N ASP A 253 16.52 -5.06 7.11
CA ASP A 253 15.23 -4.77 7.75
C ASP A 253 14.29 -5.96 7.64
N ILE A 254 14.19 -6.60 6.46
CA ILE A 254 13.42 -7.83 6.24
C ILE A 254 13.92 -8.96 7.14
N ALA A 255 15.23 -9.17 7.19
CA ALA A 255 15.83 -10.21 8.01
C ALA A 255 15.56 -9.98 9.51
N TRP A 256 15.78 -8.74 9.98
CA TRP A 256 15.51 -8.38 11.37
C TRP A 256 14.05 -8.64 11.75
N LEU A 257 13.11 -8.17 10.93
CA LEU A 257 11.68 -8.33 11.21
C LEU A 257 11.27 -9.81 11.25
N ARG A 258 11.75 -10.59 10.29
CA ARG A 258 11.52 -12.04 10.25
C ARG A 258 12.03 -12.72 11.52
N ASP A 259 13.26 -12.41 11.94
CA ASP A 259 13.86 -13.01 13.13
C ASP A 259 13.09 -12.65 14.40
N GLN A 260 12.66 -11.37 14.54
CA GLN A 260 11.85 -10.93 15.67
C GLN A 260 10.47 -11.59 15.73
N ILE A 261 9.85 -11.88 14.59
CA ILE A 261 8.54 -12.56 14.54
C ILE A 261 8.67 -14.05 14.91
N HIS A 262 9.81 -14.68 14.63
CA HIS A 262 10.04 -16.11 14.91
C HIS A 262 10.61 -16.41 16.29
N LEU A 263 11.10 -15.42 17.02
CA LEU A 263 11.65 -15.57 18.38
C LEU A 263 10.58 -15.80 19.47
N ARG A 264 9.44 -16.44 19.16
CA ARG A 264 8.40 -16.83 20.14
C ARG A 264 8.44 -18.31 20.44
#